data_546fa1f36b982f77709f0ff65d01c2d6
#
_entry.id   546fa1f36b982f77709f0ff65d01c2d6
#
_cell.length_a   1.000
_cell.length_b   1.000
_cell.length_c   1.000
_cell.angle_alpha   90.00
_cell.angle_beta   90.00
_cell.angle_gamma   90.00
#
_symmetry.space_group_name_H-M   'P 1'
#
loop_
_entity.id
_entity.type
_entity.pdbx_description
1 polymer ?
#
loop_
_entity_poly.entity_id
_entity_poly.type
_entity_poly.pdbx_seq_one_letter_code
_entity_poly.pdbx_strand_id
1 'polypeptide(L)'
;MEHGTATNVIEVEHAVFRYSNYTVLDDVSLTIQAGDMVSIIGPNGGGKTTLLKLILGLLEPVSGKVEVYGGSPRKNMGYLGYVPQYSRFDEQFPITVYEVVLTGRLEKRVGFYSREDRQAAAEALETAGLSELSDRSFQALSGGQRQRVLIARALAGRPSILLLDEPTSNVDAAVGTMLHELLEKLNETHTILLVTHDVGFVDDITNRVFCVNNHVHEHPADKLDASLISAAYGNQMRMVRHDINLEKSQQ
;
A
#
# COMPACT_ATOMS: atom_id res chain seq x y z
N MET A 1 20.59 -9.10 -25.98
CA MET A 1 19.84 -8.44 -24.91
C MET A 1 19.39 -9.54 -23.95
N GLU A 2 20.15 -9.74 -22.89
CA GLU A 2 19.81 -10.73 -21.86
C GLU A 2 18.55 -10.22 -21.15
N HIS A 3 17.47 -10.99 -21.25
CA HIS A 3 16.31 -10.79 -20.37
C HIS A 3 16.80 -11.12 -18.96
N GLY A 4 17.10 -10.09 -18.18
CA GLY A 4 17.33 -10.24 -16.76
C GLY A 4 16.13 -10.97 -16.17
N THR A 5 16.36 -12.12 -15.54
CA THR A 5 15.32 -12.87 -14.83
C THR A 5 14.73 -11.95 -13.76
N ALA A 6 13.48 -11.52 -13.96
CA ALA A 6 12.77 -10.69 -13.00
C ALA A 6 12.79 -11.42 -11.65
N THR A 7 13.29 -10.74 -10.61
CA THR A 7 13.44 -11.34 -9.28
C THR A 7 12.11 -11.25 -8.56
N ASN A 8 11.54 -12.39 -8.17
CA ASN A 8 10.37 -12.43 -7.30
C ASN A 8 10.76 -11.90 -5.92
N VAL A 9 10.06 -10.88 -5.46
CA VAL A 9 10.28 -10.28 -4.15
C VAL A 9 9.21 -10.69 -3.13
N ILE A 10 8.01 -11.08 -3.60
CA ILE A 10 6.94 -11.69 -2.81
C ILE A 10 6.41 -12.89 -3.56
N GLU A 11 6.28 -14.01 -2.87
CA GLU A 11 5.68 -15.25 -3.36
C GLU A 11 4.67 -15.77 -2.35
N VAL A 12 3.46 -16.01 -2.83
CA VAL A 12 2.37 -16.65 -2.09
C VAL A 12 1.97 -17.90 -2.85
N GLU A 13 2.02 -19.06 -2.21
CA GLU A 13 1.74 -20.36 -2.82
C GLU A 13 0.68 -21.08 -2.03
N HIS A 14 -0.48 -21.31 -2.66
CA HIS A 14 -1.60 -22.10 -2.11
C HIS A 14 -2.00 -21.69 -0.68
N ALA A 15 -1.92 -20.39 -0.37
CA ALA A 15 -2.15 -19.88 0.96
C ALA A 15 -3.64 -19.91 1.32
N VAL A 16 -3.93 -20.53 2.47
CA VAL A 16 -5.27 -20.55 3.08
C VAL A 16 -5.20 -19.83 4.42
N PHE A 17 -6.14 -18.92 4.66
CA PHE A 17 -6.24 -18.23 5.94
C PHE A 17 -7.69 -18.21 6.46
N ARG A 18 -7.84 -18.45 7.78
CA ARG A 18 -9.14 -18.48 8.47
C ARG A 18 -9.09 -17.69 9.78
N TYR A 19 -10.15 -16.93 10.03
CA TYR A 19 -10.43 -16.43 11.38
C TYR A 19 -11.45 -17.39 12.01
N SER A 20 -11.03 -18.11 13.05
CA SER A 20 -11.85 -19.18 13.63
C SER A 20 -12.34 -20.19 12.57
N ASN A 21 -13.64 -20.21 12.28
CA ASN A 21 -14.26 -21.12 11.30
C ASN A 21 -14.54 -20.45 9.94
N TYR A 22 -14.22 -19.16 9.79
CA TYR A 22 -14.49 -18.42 8.55
C TYR A 22 -13.24 -18.34 7.69
N THR A 23 -13.28 -18.95 6.49
CA THR A 23 -12.20 -18.87 5.51
C THR A 23 -12.25 -17.51 4.83
N VAL A 24 -11.16 -16.73 4.97
CA VAL A 24 -11.01 -15.38 4.38
C VAL A 24 -10.23 -15.45 3.08
N LEU A 25 -9.19 -16.27 3.04
CA LEU A 25 -8.41 -16.54 1.84
C LEU A 25 -8.37 -18.04 1.62
N ASP A 26 -8.66 -18.48 0.40
CA ASP A 26 -8.76 -19.88 0.03
C ASP A 26 -7.95 -20.16 -1.25
N ASP A 27 -6.90 -20.98 -1.11
CA ASP A 27 -5.99 -21.38 -2.20
C ASP A 27 -5.43 -20.21 -3.00
N VAL A 28 -4.88 -19.20 -2.29
CA VAL A 28 -4.33 -17.99 -2.90
C VAL A 28 -2.90 -18.23 -3.35
N SER A 29 -2.65 -17.95 -4.65
CA SER A 29 -1.30 -17.95 -5.22
C SER A 29 -1.07 -16.67 -6.03
N LEU A 30 0.06 -16.00 -5.79
CA LEU A 30 0.49 -14.82 -6.54
C LEU A 30 2.00 -14.62 -6.42
N THR A 31 2.58 -13.91 -7.38
CA THR A 31 3.99 -13.48 -7.34
C THR A 31 4.08 -12.00 -7.65
N ILE A 32 5.01 -11.31 -6.99
CA ILE A 32 5.31 -9.89 -7.22
C ILE A 32 6.81 -9.77 -7.48
N GLN A 33 7.16 -9.06 -8.54
CA GLN A 33 8.53 -8.87 -8.97
C GLN A 33 9.10 -7.55 -8.45
N ALA A 34 10.42 -7.46 -8.39
CA ALA A 34 11.09 -6.21 -8.05
C ALA A 34 10.72 -5.10 -9.05
N GLY A 35 10.33 -3.92 -8.52
CA GLY A 35 9.91 -2.78 -9.31
C GLY A 35 8.44 -2.81 -9.77
N ASP A 36 7.70 -3.87 -9.47
CA ASP A 36 6.26 -3.88 -9.74
C ASP A 36 5.53 -2.78 -8.96
N MET A 37 4.54 -2.17 -9.61
CA MET A 37 3.50 -1.38 -8.98
C MET A 37 2.16 -2.07 -9.12
N VAL A 38 1.69 -2.66 -8.04
CA VAL A 38 0.56 -3.58 -8.02
C VAL A 38 -0.60 -2.98 -7.25
N SER A 39 -1.80 -3.01 -7.82
CA SER A 39 -3.04 -2.72 -7.09
C SER A 39 -3.73 -4.00 -6.66
N ILE A 40 -4.23 -3.98 -5.42
CA ILE A 40 -5.06 -5.02 -4.82
C ILE A 40 -6.46 -4.43 -4.63
N ILE A 41 -7.42 -4.90 -5.41
CA ILE A 41 -8.82 -4.45 -5.38
C ILE A 41 -9.76 -5.57 -4.94
N GLY A 42 -11.00 -5.24 -4.61
CA GLY A 42 -12.02 -6.22 -4.24
C GLY A 42 -12.98 -5.71 -3.18
N PRO A 43 -14.05 -6.45 -2.86
CA PRO A 43 -15.08 -6.04 -1.92
C PRO A 43 -14.55 -5.90 -0.49
N ASN A 44 -15.30 -5.15 0.34
CA ASN A 44 -15.05 -5.11 1.78
C ASN A 44 -15.24 -6.51 2.37
N GLY A 45 -14.29 -6.93 3.20
CA GLY A 45 -14.27 -8.30 3.74
C GLY A 45 -13.71 -9.36 2.78
N GLY A 46 -13.37 -9.04 1.52
CA GLY A 46 -12.82 -9.98 0.54
C GLY A 46 -11.42 -10.54 0.84
N GLY A 47 -10.74 -10.04 1.88
CA GLY A 47 -9.44 -10.59 2.31
C GLY A 47 -8.22 -9.71 1.99
N LYS A 48 -8.38 -8.52 1.39
CA LYS A 48 -7.27 -7.62 0.99
C LYS A 48 -6.30 -7.31 2.13
N THR A 49 -6.80 -6.74 3.23
CA THR A 49 -5.99 -6.43 4.42
C THR A 49 -5.42 -7.71 5.07
N THR A 50 -6.13 -8.83 4.97
CA THR A 50 -5.63 -10.13 5.46
C THR A 50 -4.44 -10.60 4.64
N LEU A 51 -4.51 -10.48 3.31
CA LEU A 51 -3.39 -10.77 2.40
C LEU A 51 -2.17 -9.89 2.72
N LEU A 52 -2.36 -8.57 2.91
CA LEU A 52 -1.28 -7.69 3.34
C LEU A 52 -0.67 -8.13 4.68
N LYS A 53 -1.50 -8.52 5.65
CA LYS A 53 -1.01 -8.99 6.96
C LYS A 53 -0.22 -10.30 6.88
N LEU A 54 -0.56 -11.19 5.95
CA LEU A 54 0.23 -12.40 5.67
C LEU A 54 1.60 -12.03 5.08
N ILE A 55 1.63 -11.13 4.09
CA ILE A 55 2.87 -10.64 3.48
C ILE A 55 3.74 -9.90 4.50
N LEU A 56 3.13 -9.17 5.44
CA LEU A 56 3.83 -8.51 6.55
C LEU A 56 4.31 -9.48 7.65
N GLY A 57 3.92 -10.76 7.59
CA GLY A 57 4.22 -11.72 8.64
C GLY A 57 3.52 -11.45 9.98
N LEU A 58 2.46 -10.62 9.96
CA LEU A 58 1.61 -10.35 11.11
C LEU A 58 0.60 -11.47 11.34
N LEU A 59 0.31 -12.24 10.30
CA LEU A 59 -0.50 -13.46 10.31
C LEU A 59 0.30 -14.58 9.65
N GLU A 60 -0.05 -15.83 10.00
CA GLU A 60 0.52 -17.03 9.39
C GLU A 60 -0.61 -17.79 8.67
N PRO A 61 -0.39 -18.29 7.44
CA PRO A 61 -1.41 -19.07 6.74
C PRO A 61 -1.65 -20.41 7.47
N VAL A 62 -2.86 -20.95 7.39
CA VAL A 62 -3.23 -22.27 7.91
C VAL A 62 -2.59 -23.37 7.06
N SER A 63 -2.47 -23.14 5.76
CA SER A 63 -1.76 -23.99 4.81
C SER A 63 -1.19 -23.13 3.68
N GLY A 64 -0.27 -23.67 2.89
CA GLY A 64 0.45 -22.95 1.86
C GLY A 64 1.65 -22.19 2.43
N LYS A 65 2.18 -21.25 1.64
CA LYS A 65 3.44 -20.57 1.95
C LYS A 65 3.35 -19.10 1.55
N VAL A 66 4.01 -18.23 2.33
CA VAL A 66 4.23 -16.82 1.99
C VAL A 66 5.71 -16.52 2.22
N GLU A 67 6.35 -15.99 1.22
CA GLU A 67 7.76 -15.59 1.26
C GLU A 67 7.97 -14.16 0.79
N VAL A 68 8.97 -13.53 1.38
CA VAL A 68 9.53 -12.24 0.96
C VAL A 68 11.00 -12.45 0.73
N TYR A 69 11.49 -12.18 -0.48
CA TYR A 69 12.88 -12.47 -0.87
C TYR A 69 13.31 -13.90 -0.52
N GLY A 70 12.48 -14.90 -0.83
CA GLY A 70 12.75 -16.32 -0.60
C GLY A 70 12.84 -16.73 0.88
N GLY A 71 12.42 -15.89 1.80
CA GLY A 71 12.40 -16.18 3.23
C GLY A 71 11.07 -15.86 3.90
N SER A 72 10.91 -16.32 5.13
CA SER A 72 9.67 -16.01 5.85
C SER A 72 9.52 -14.49 6.05
N PRO A 73 8.30 -13.92 5.91
CA PRO A 73 8.07 -12.48 6.07
C PRO A 73 8.62 -11.90 7.38
N ARG A 74 8.48 -12.64 8.49
CA ARG A 74 9.02 -12.23 9.79
C ARG A 74 10.53 -12.02 9.83
N LYS A 75 11.29 -12.84 9.10
CA LYS A 75 12.76 -12.70 9.03
C LYS A 75 13.16 -11.53 8.15
N ASN A 76 12.34 -11.25 7.14
CA ASN A 76 12.59 -10.27 6.10
C ASN A 76 11.76 -8.98 6.26
N MET A 77 11.24 -8.73 7.48
CA MET A 77 10.45 -7.52 7.81
C MET A 77 11.19 -6.20 7.48
N GLY A 78 12.52 -6.18 7.56
CA GLY A 78 13.32 -5.00 7.25
C GLY A 78 13.21 -4.53 5.79
N TYR A 79 12.77 -5.40 4.88
CA TYR A 79 12.50 -5.03 3.49
C TYR A 79 11.12 -4.41 3.27
N LEU A 80 10.23 -4.46 4.28
CA LEU A 80 8.83 -4.07 4.17
C LEU A 80 8.56 -2.76 4.88
N GLY A 81 8.00 -1.78 4.17
CA GLY A 81 7.40 -0.57 4.72
C GLY A 81 5.88 -0.67 4.66
N TYR A 82 5.20 -0.36 5.75
CA TYR A 82 3.74 -0.46 5.81
C TYR A 82 3.07 0.85 6.19
N VAL A 83 2.10 1.23 5.39
CA VAL A 83 1.22 2.39 5.61
C VAL A 83 -0.20 1.87 5.84
N PRO A 84 -0.71 1.85 7.08
CA PRO A 84 -2.04 1.35 7.38
C PRO A 84 -3.13 2.34 6.98
N GLN A 85 -4.34 1.82 6.70
CA GLN A 85 -5.54 2.60 6.40
C GLN A 85 -5.89 3.61 7.51
N TYR A 86 -5.79 3.16 8.75
CA TYR A 86 -6.08 4.00 9.93
C TYR A 86 -4.88 3.97 10.87
N SER A 87 -4.35 5.15 11.13
CA SER A 87 -3.42 5.35 12.23
C SER A 87 -4.17 6.09 13.34
N ARG A 88 -4.50 5.39 14.42
CA ARG A 88 -5.07 6.02 15.61
C ARG A 88 -3.92 6.68 16.37
N PHE A 89 -3.84 7.98 16.29
CA PHE A 89 -3.01 8.78 17.17
C PHE A 89 -3.89 9.36 18.26
N ASP A 90 -3.39 9.32 19.48
CA ASP A 90 -4.02 10.08 20.58
C ASP A 90 -3.90 11.58 20.26
N GLU A 91 -5.05 12.23 20.06
CA GLU A 91 -5.09 13.65 19.70
C GLU A 91 -4.54 14.56 20.81
N GLN A 92 -4.38 14.05 22.02
CA GLN A 92 -3.80 14.78 23.14
C GLN A 92 -2.27 14.59 23.26
N PHE A 93 -1.69 13.65 22.52
CA PHE A 93 -0.26 13.38 22.60
C PHE A 93 0.54 14.37 21.73
N PRO A 94 1.34 15.26 22.32
CA PRO A 94 2.09 16.27 21.58
C PRO A 94 3.29 15.62 20.87
N ILE A 95 3.10 15.25 19.60
CA ILE A 95 4.15 14.66 18.76
C ILE A 95 4.37 15.49 17.50
N THR A 96 5.61 15.75 17.14
CA THR A 96 5.97 16.43 15.90
C THR A 96 5.96 15.49 14.70
N VAL A 97 5.89 16.06 13.50
CA VAL A 97 6.01 15.33 12.24
C VAL A 97 7.32 14.53 12.20
N TYR A 98 8.42 15.17 12.57
CA TYR A 98 9.73 14.52 12.63
C TYR A 98 9.74 13.31 13.58
N GLU A 99 9.18 13.45 14.77
CA GLU A 99 9.12 12.36 15.74
C GLU A 99 8.27 11.20 15.24
N VAL A 100 7.13 11.46 14.56
CA VAL A 100 6.34 10.39 13.92
C VAL A 100 7.18 9.64 12.89
N VAL A 101 7.88 10.35 12.00
CA VAL A 101 8.72 9.70 10.97
C VAL A 101 9.86 8.92 11.60
N LEU A 102 10.48 9.46 12.64
CA LEU A 102 11.56 8.80 13.37
C LEU A 102 11.13 7.47 14.00
N THR A 103 9.83 7.30 14.35
CA THR A 103 9.33 6.00 14.83
C THR A 103 9.46 4.89 13.78
N GLY A 104 9.59 5.20 12.49
CA GLY A 104 9.86 4.23 11.43
C GLY A 104 11.23 3.54 11.57
N ARG A 105 12.11 4.09 12.42
CA ARG A 105 13.41 3.53 12.76
C ARG A 105 13.43 2.70 14.06
N LEU A 106 12.27 2.50 14.70
CA LEU A 106 12.15 1.66 15.88
C LEU A 106 12.42 0.19 15.52
N GLU A 107 13.67 -0.19 15.52
CA GLU A 107 14.08 -1.57 15.59
C GLU A 107 14.00 -2.07 17.06
N LYS A 108 14.21 -3.38 17.28
CA LYS A 108 14.11 -4.07 18.57
C LYS A 108 15.02 -3.52 19.70
N ARG A 109 15.66 -2.37 19.52
CA ARG A 109 16.54 -1.73 20.51
C ARG A 109 15.75 -0.69 21.31
N VAL A 110 15.60 -0.96 22.57
CA VAL A 110 15.24 0.07 23.55
C VAL A 110 16.44 0.98 23.72
N GLY A 111 16.37 2.23 23.26
CA GLY A 111 17.48 3.16 23.38
C GLY A 111 17.27 4.46 22.61
N PHE A 112 18.32 5.25 22.51
CA PHE A 112 18.31 6.52 21.79
C PHE A 112 18.51 6.29 20.28
N TYR A 113 17.83 7.08 19.46
CA TYR A 113 18.03 7.10 18.01
C TYR A 113 19.45 7.53 17.67
N SER A 114 20.10 6.78 16.79
CA SER A 114 21.44 7.05 16.27
C SER A 114 21.44 8.27 15.33
N ARG A 115 22.64 8.72 14.93
CA ARG A 115 22.78 9.75 13.89
C ARG A 115 22.19 9.25 12.55
N GLU A 116 22.39 7.98 12.23
CA GLU A 116 21.86 7.37 11.00
C GLU A 116 20.33 7.33 11.00
N ASP A 117 19.69 7.02 12.14
CA ASP A 117 18.23 7.02 12.25
C ASP A 117 17.65 8.42 12.01
N ARG A 118 18.30 9.43 12.58
CA ARG A 118 17.91 10.84 12.40
C ARG A 118 18.07 11.30 10.95
N GLN A 119 19.14 10.87 10.29
CA GLN A 119 19.39 11.16 8.89
C GLN A 119 18.35 10.46 8.01
N ALA A 120 18.05 9.18 8.23
CA ALA A 120 17.04 8.44 7.48
C ALA A 120 15.63 9.07 7.62
N ALA A 121 15.28 9.56 8.81
CA ALA A 121 14.02 10.28 9.01
C ALA A 121 13.98 11.61 8.25
N ALA A 122 15.10 12.37 8.22
CA ALA A 122 15.17 13.61 7.46
C ALA A 122 15.08 13.37 5.94
N GLU A 123 15.81 12.38 5.41
CA GLU A 123 15.73 11.97 4.00
C GLU A 123 14.31 11.54 3.61
N ALA A 124 13.62 10.79 4.48
CA ALA A 124 12.23 10.37 4.24
C ALA A 124 11.26 11.56 4.22
N LEU A 125 11.45 12.56 5.09
CA LEU A 125 10.67 13.81 5.08
C LEU A 125 10.89 14.59 3.80
N GLU A 126 12.14 14.71 3.35
CA GLU A 126 12.48 15.38 2.10
C GLU A 126 11.82 14.67 0.90
N THR A 127 11.93 13.35 0.83
CA THR A 127 11.30 12.53 -0.22
C THR A 127 9.78 12.72 -0.28
N ALA A 128 9.12 12.82 0.89
CA ALA A 128 7.68 13.07 0.98
C ALA A 128 7.28 14.56 0.84
N GLY A 129 8.23 15.48 0.63
CA GLY A 129 7.98 16.91 0.50
C GLY A 129 7.44 17.55 1.79
N LEU A 130 7.98 17.15 2.95
CA LEU A 130 7.48 17.55 4.27
C LEU A 130 8.56 18.22 5.15
N SER A 131 9.74 18.51 4.63
CA SER A 131 10.87 19.04 5.42
C SER A 131 10.52 20.32 6.20
N GLU A 132 9.75 21.23 5.60
CA GLU A 132 9.33 22.50 6.24
C GLU A 132 8.29 22.29 7.37
N LEU A 133 7.67 21.09 7.43
CA LEU A 133 6.68 20.75 8.43
C LEU A 133 7.25 19.90 9.57
N SER A 134 8.55 19.61 9.59
CA SER A 134 9.21 18.68 10.50
C SER A 134 8.90 18.94 11.98
N ASP A 135 8.95 20.21 12.39
CA ASP A 135 8.72 20.64 13.78
C ASP A 135 7.25 20.92 14.10
N ARG A 136 6.38 20.82 13.09
CA ARG A 136 4.94 21.05 13.28
C ARG A 136 4.30 19.89 14.03
N SER A 137 3.29 20.19 14.85
CA SER A 137 2.47 19.14 15.46
C SER A 137 1.79 18.30 14.39
N PHE A 138 1.90 16.97 14.48
CA PHE A 138 1.23 16.03 13.58
C PHE A 138 -0.29 16.23 13.53
N GLN A 139 -0.88 16.62 14.63
CA GLN A 139 -2.32 16.87 14.76
C GLN A 139 -2.80 18.09 13.98
N ALA A 140 -1.92 19.08 13.80
CA ALA A 140 -2.22 20.32 13.06
C ALA A 140 -2.17 20.14 11.52
N LEU A 141 -1.89 18.92 11.04
CA LEU A 141 -1.79 18.60 9.62
C LEU A 141 -3.16 18.31 9.00
N SER A 142 -3.30 18.63 7.70
CA SER A 142 -4.42 18.15 6.88
C SER A 142 -4.36 16.61 6.70
N GLY A 143 -5.46 15.99 6.28
CA GLY A 143 -5.52 14.55 6.01
C GLY A 143 -4.43 14.08 5.03
N GLY A 144 -4.25 14.79 3.92
CA GLY A 144 -3.22 14.46 2.93
C GLY A 144 -1.79 14.68 3.43
N GLN A 145 -1.56 15.70 4.27
CA GLN A 145 -0.26 15.87 4.92
C GLN A 145 0.02 14.72 5.90
N ARG A 146 -0.97 14.32 6.70
CA ARG A 146 -0.85 13.15 7.61
C ARG A 146 -0.52 11.89 6.82
N GLN A 147 -1.19 11.67 5.68
CA GLN A 147 -0.94 10.50 4.84
C GLN A 147 0.51 10.48 4.33
N ARG A 148 1.04 11.60 3.85
CA ARG A 148 2.44 11.72 3.43
C ARG A 148 3.42 11.50 4.59
N VAL A 149 3.09 11.94 5.81
CA VAL A 149 3.90 11.64 7.01
C VAL A 149 3.94 10.14 7.29
N LEU A 150 2.83 9.41 7.12
CA LEU A 150 2.82 7.96 7.30
C LEU A 150 3.65 7.24 6.24
N ILE A 151 3.66 7.73 5.00
CA ILE A 151 4.55 7.24 3.95
C ILE A 151 6.01 7.52 4.32
N ALA A 152 6.34 8.75 4.72
CA ALA A 152 7.68 9.11 5.18
C ALA A 152 8.15 8.22 6.35
N ARG A 153 7.26 7.92 7.29
CA ARG A 153 7.54 6.98 8.38
C ARG A 153 7.91 5.59 7.87
N ALA A 154 7.17 5.07 6.88
CA ALA A 154 7.49 3.78 6.28
C ALA A 154 8.84 3.84 5.54
N LEU A 155 9.12 4.91 4.79
CA LEU A 155 10.37 5.12 4.07
C LEU A 155 11.58 5.26 4.99
N ALA A 156 11.42 5.84 6.18
CA ALA A 156 12.51 5.97 7.16
C ALA A 156 13.12 4.61 7.53
N GLY A 157 12.34 3.51 7.47
CA GLY A 157 12.82 2.13 7.60
C GLY A 157 13.74 1.67 6.47
N ARG A 158 13.89 2.45 5.40
CA ARG A 158 14.62 2.09 4.16
C ARG A 158 14.15 0.75 3.58
N PRO A 159 12.85 0.55 3.39
CA PRO A 159 12.33 -0.67 2.81
C PRO A 159 12.65 -0.73 1.30
N SER A 160 12.59 -1.91 0.70
CA SER A 160 12.57 -2.08 -0.75
C SER A 160 11.16 -2.33 -1.30
N ILE A 161 10.22 -2.67 -0.41
CA ILE A 161 8.82 -2.94 -0.74
C ILE A 161 7.93 -2.06 0.15
N LEU A 162 7.01 -1.32 -0.46
CA LEU A 162 6.01 -0.51 0.24
C LEU A 162 4.62 -1.15 0.10
N LEU A 163 3.95 -1.35 1.23
CA LEU A 163 2.57 -1.82 1.29
C LEU A 163 1.70 -0.69 1.82
N LEU A 164 0.72 -0.25 1.03
CA LEU A 164 -0.19 0.83 1.40
C LEU A 164 -1.62 0.27 1.45
N ASP A 165 -2.27 0.42 2.59
CA ASP A 165 -3.65 -0.05 2.80
C ASP A 165 -4.60 1.16 2.72
N GLU A 166 -5.30 1.31 1.60
CA GLU A 166 -6.27 2.38 1.30
C GLU A 166 -5.75 3.81 1.57
N PRO A 167 -4.62 4.21 0.99
CA PRO A 167 -3.99 5.50 1.30
C PRO A 167 -4.78 6.71 0.79
N THR A 168 -5.72 6.52 -0.12
CA THR A 168 -6.60 7.58 -0.67
C THR A 168 -7.93 7.71 0.07
N SER A 169 -8.20 6.83 1.06
CA SER A 169 -9.45 6.92 1.82
C SER A 169 -9.51 8.25 2.61
N ASN A 170 -10.58 9.04 2.39
CA ASN A 170 -10.82 10.32 3.05
C ASN A 170 -9.89 11.49 2.63
N VAL A 171 -9.30 11.44 1.44
CA VAL A 171 -8.57 12.59 0.87
C VAL A 171 -9.33 13.18 -0.32
N ASP A 172 -9.18 14.48 -0.55
CA ASP A 172 -9.76 15.14 -1.70
C ASP A 172 -8.97 14.85 -2.99
N ALA A 173 -9.54 15.18 -4.16
CA ALA A 173 -8.95 14.88 -5.46
C ALA A 173 -7.56 15.53 -5.64
N ALA A 174 -7.34 16.74 -5.12
CA ALA A 174 -6.03 17.41 -5.23
C ALA A 174 -4.95 16.67 -4.44
N VAL A 175 -5.29 16.15 -3.27
CA VAL A 175 -4.38 15.33 -2.46
C VAL A 175 -4.14 13.97 -3.13
N GLY A 176 -5.17 13.41 -3.79
CA GLY A 176 -5.04 12.19 -4.60
C GLY A 176 -3.96 12.35 -5.69
N THR A 177 -3.97 13.45 -6.45
CA THR A 177 -2.96 13.73 -7.47
C THR A 177 -1.54 13.83 -6.89
N MET A 178 -1.37 14.54 -5.77
CA MET A 178 -0.05 14.65 -5.12
C MET A 178 0.46 13.30 -4.59
N LEU A 179 -0.44 12.44 -4.12
CA LEU A 179 -0.09 11.09 -3.68
C LEU A 179 0.31 10.22 -4.87
N HIS A 180 -0.40 10.34 -5.99
CA HIS A 180 -0.08 9.67 -7.24
C HIS A 180 1.34 9.98 -7.69
N GLU A 181 1.68 11.27 -7.85
CA GLU A 181 3.03 11.72 -8.23
C GLU A 181 4.12 11.21 -7.28
N LEU A 182 3.83 11.18 -5.97
CA LEU A 182 4.75 10.63 -4.97
C LEU A 182 4.97 9.13 -5.17
N LEU A 183 3.90 8.36 -5.41
CA LEU A 183 4.00 6.91 -5.60
C LEU A 183 4.70 6.55 -6.91
N GLU A 184 4.45 7.27 -8.01
CA GLU A 184 5.20 7.10 -9.27
C GLU A 184 6.70 7.29 -9.06
N LYS A 185 7.09 8.38 -8.40
CA LYS A 185 8.50 8.64 -8.07
C LYS A 185 9.11 7.56 -7.18
N LEU A 186 8.36 7.06 -6.21
CA LEU A 186 8.83 5.99 -5.32
C LEU A 186 8.97 4.66 -6.05
N ASN A 187 8.14 4.39 -7.05
CA ASN A 187 8.21 3.15 -7.83
C ASN A 187 9.48 3.02 -8.68
N GLU A 188 10.17 4.13 -8.99
CA GLU A 188 11.48 4.08 -9.65
C GLU A 188 12.51 3.27 -8.86
N THR A 189 12.34 3.17 -7.54
CA THR A 189 13.31 2.52 -6.63
C THR A 189 12.70 1.49 -5.68
N HIS A 190 11.38 1.41 -5.62
CA HIS A 190 10.65 0.53 -4.70
C HIS A 190 9.63 -0.32 -5.45
N THR A 191 9.39 -1.51 -4.95
CA THR A 191 8.18 -2.29 -5.30
C THR A 191 7.02 -1.78 -4.48
N ILE A 192 5.85 -1.52 -5.09
CA ILE A 192 4.70 -0.93 -4.40
C ILE A 192 3.48 -1.84 -4.51
N LEU A 193 2.88 -2.17 -3.37
CA LEU A 193 1.59 -2.83 -3.28
C LEU A 193 0.57 -1.87 -2.70
N LEU A 194 -0.44 -1.56 -3.47
CA LEU A 194 -1.49 -0.62 -3.11
C LEU A 194 -2.83 -1.33 -2.96
N VAL A 195 -3.40 -1.37 -1.76
CA VAL A 195 -4.80 -1.75 -1.59
C VAL A 195 -5.66 -0.52 -1.77
N THR A 196 -6.61 -0.57 -2.70
CA THR A 196 -7.56 0.52 -2.94
C THR A 196 -8.91 0.00 -3.39
N HIS A 197 -9.95 0.80 -3.17
CA HIS A 197 -11.28 0.62 -3.76
C HIS A 197 -11.56 1.66 -4.86
N ASP A 198 -10.64 2.60 -5.07
CA ASP A 198 -10.71 3.63 -6.10
C ASP A 198 -10.08 3.10 -7.40
N VAL A 199 -10.93 2.68 -8.32
CA VAL A 199 -10.50 2.08 -9.59
C VAL A 199 -9.88 3.15 -10.51
N GLY A 200 -10.34 4.41 -10.43
CA GLY A 200 -9.75 5.51 -11.22
C GLY A 200 -8.28 5.77 -10.83
N PHE A 201 -7.95 5.57 -9.57
CA PHE A 201 -6.56 5.68 -9.09
C PHE A 201 -5.68 4.51 -9.57
N VAL A 202 -6.29 3.34 -9.88
CA VAL A 202 -5.57 2.13 -10.32
C VAL A 202 -5.07 2.26 -11.75
N ASP A 203 -5.91 2.77 -12.67
CA ASP A 203 -5.65 2.78 -14.11
C ASP A 203 -4.40 3.60 -14.49
N ASP A 204 -4.06 4.60 -13.71
CA ASP A 204 -3.02 5.56 -14.07
C ASP A 204 -1.60 5.11 -13.67
N ILE A 205 -1.44 4.30 -12.63
CA ILE A 205 -0.12 4.04 -12.03
C ILE A 205 0.27 2.57 -11.89
N THR A 206 -0.67 1.62 -12.04
CA THR A 206 -0.35 0.22 -11.78
C THR A 206 -0.14 -0.57 -13.07
N ASN A 207 0.81 -1.49 -13.04
CA ASN A 207 1.07 -2.39 -14.17
C ASN A 207 0.31 -3.72 -14.04
N ARG A 208 -0.06 -4.12 -12.82
CA ARG A 208 -0.77 -5.37 -12.53
C ARG A 208 -1.83 -5.15 -11.45
N VAL A 209 -2.95 -5.85 -11.56
CA VAL A 209 -4.05 -5.75 -10.60
C VAL A 209 -4.43 -7.14 -10.11
N PHE A 210 -4.52 -7.27 -8.80
CA PHE A 210 -5.05 -8.47 -8.13
C PHE A 210 -6.44 -8.20 -7.59
N CYS A 211 -7.43 -8.91 -8.13
CA CYS A 211 -8.80 -8.93 -7.63
C CYS A 211 -8.90 -9.95 -6.50
N VAL A 212 -9.15 -9.48 -5.27
CA VAL A 212 -9.19 -10.32 -4.06
C VAL A 212 -10.62 -10.43 -3.52
N ASN A 213 -11.17 -11.62 -3.59
CA ASN A 213 -12.46 -11.99 -3.01
C ASN A 213 -12.43 -13.47 -2.62
N ASN A 214 -11.95 -13.80 -1.43
CA ASN A 214 -11.57 -15.13 -0.93
C ASN A 214 -10.48 -15.81 -1.77
N HIS A 215 -10.52 -15.69 -3.09
CA HIS A 215 -9.51 -16.09 -4.05
C HIS A 215 -8.82 -14.85 -4.63
N VAL A 216 -7.73 -15.07 -5.37
CA VAL A 216 -7.03 -13.99 -6.07
C VAL A 216 -7.01 -14.29 -7.56
N HIS A 217 -7.38 -13.27 -8.34
CA HIS A 217 -7.27 -13.29 -9.80
C HIS A 217 -6.41 -12.13 -10.25
N GLU A 218 -5.39 -12.43 -11.06
CA GLU A 218 -4.50 -11.42 -11.63
C GLU A 218 -5.03 -10.94 -12.98
N HIS A 219 -4.95 -9.63 -13.19
CA HIS A 219 -5.27 -8.98 -14.46
C HIS A 219 -4.18 -7.96 -14.81
N PRO A 220 -3.78 -7.84 -16.09
CA PRO A 220 -3.02 -6.68 -16.56
C PRO A 220 -3.86 -5.41 -16.35
N ALA A 221 -3.21 -4.30 -15.95
CA ALA A 221 -3.93 -3.05 -15.67
C ALA A 221 -4.66 -2.49 -16.92
N ASP A 222 -4.07 -2.65 -18.11
CA ASP A 222 -4.63 -2.21 -19.40
C ASP A 222 -5.92 -2.96 -19.83
N LYS A 223 -6.29 -4.03 -19.11
CA LYS A 223 -7.48 -4.85 -19.36
C LYS A 223 -8.57 -4.70 -18.29
N LEU A 224 -8.41 -3.75 -17.38
CA LEU A 224 -9.46 -3.46 -16.39
C LEU A 224 -10.65 -2.79 -17.08
N ASP A 225 -11.62 -3.58 -17.46
CA ASP A 225 -12.91 -3.07 -17.95
C ASP A 225 -14.00 -3.11 -16.85
N ALA A 226 -15.10 -2.40 -17.12
CA ALA A 226 -16.24 -2.33 -16.20
C ALA A 226 -16.81 -3.73 -15.87
N SER A 227 -16.65 -4.72 -16.75
CA SER A 227 -17.17 -6.08 -16.57
C SER A 227 -16.31 -6.88 -15.60
N LEU A 228 -14.99 -6.74 -15.66
CA LEU A 228 -14.04 -7.36 -14.73
C LEU A 228 -14.17 -6.79 -13.32
N ILE A 229 -14.30 -5.45 -13.23
CA ILE A 229 -14.54 -4.79 -11.95
C ILE A 229 -15.87 -5.24 -11.35
N SER A 230 -16.93 -5.28 -12.14
CA SER A 230 -18.25 -5.77 -11.69
C SER A 230 -18.18 -7.24 -11.23
N ALA A 231 -17.40 -8.09 -11.90
CA ALA A 231 -17.19 -9.47 -11.52
C ALA A 231 -16.41 -9.60 -10.19
N ALA A 232 -15.37 -8.79 -9.99
CA ALA A 232 -14.57 -8.77 -8.76
C ALA A 232 -15.36 -8.31 -7.54
N TYR A 233 -16.26 -7.32 -7.72
CA TYR A 233 -17.09 -6.77 -6.64
C TYR A 233 -18.44 -7.47 -6.47
N GLY A 234 -18.79 -8.44 -7.34
CA GLY A 234 -20.14 -8.95 -7.42
C GLY A 234 -21.12 -7.84 -7.83
N ASN A 235 -22.41 -8.12 -7.99
CA ASN A 235 -23.42 -7.16 -8.44
C ASN A 235 -23.66 -5.95 -7.49
N GLN A 236 -22.73 -5.58 -6.64
CA GLN A 236 -22.86 -4.52 -5.63
C GLN A 236 -22.31 -3.16 -6.06
N MET A 237 -21.58 -3.05 -7.18
CA MET A 237 -21.08 -1.76 -7.67
C MET A 237 -21.90 -1.25 -8.86
N ARG A 238 -22.45 -0.04 -8.72
CA ARG A 238 -22.87 0.80 -9.86
C ARG A 238 -21.74 1.79 -10.14
N MET A 239 -21.02 1.60 -11.24
CA MET A 239 -20.08 2.62 -11.71
C MET A 239 -20.84 3.86 -12.13
N VAL A 240 -20.57 4.99 -11.49
CA VAL A 240 -20.99 6.31 -11.93
C VAL A 240 -19.87 6.86 -12.81
N ARG A 241 -20.05 6.85 -14.14
CA ARG A 241 -19.13 7.53 -15.06
C ARG A 241 -19.30 9.03 -14.88
N HIS A 242 -18.25 9.74 -14.47
CA HIS A 242 -18.23 11.20 -14.35
C HIS A 242 -17.86 11.95 -15.64
N ASP A 243 -17.64 11.27 -16.74
CA ASP A 243 -17.14 11.81 -18.03
C ASP A 243 -18.24 11.98 -19.09
N ILE A 244 -19.48 12.20 -18.70
CA ILE A 244 -20.47 12.71 -19.64
C ILE A 244 -20.37 14.25 -19.67
N ASN A 245 -19.57 14.76 -20.61
CA ASN A 245 -19.64 16.15 -21.04
C ASN A 245 -21.05 16.41 -21.55
N LEU A 246 -21.85 17.12 -20.75
CA LEU A 246 -23.16 17.69 -21.18
C LEU A 246 -22.92 18.95 -22.02
N GLU A 247 -22.22 18.82 -23.14
CA GLU A 247 -22.24 19.82 -24.19
C GLU A 247 -22.88 19.23 -25.46
N LYS A 248 -24.01 19.79 -25.83
CA LYS A 248 -24.83 19.69 -27.03
C LYS A 248 -26.18 19.01 -26.86
N SER A 249 -27.11 19.82 -26.39
CA SER A 249 -28.52 19.76 -26.85
C SER A 249 -29.15 21.14 -26.67
N GLN A 250 -28.74 22.08 -27.54
CA GLN A 250 -29.54 23.22 -27.93
C GLN A 250 -29.39 23.39 -29.46
N GLN A 251 -30.29 22.82 -30.19
CA GLN A 251 -30.87 23.31 -31.47
C GLN A 251 -32.22 22.68 -31.68
#